data_193d93be3eeec609da2bbde1f12c7adf
#
_entry.id   193d93be3eeec609da2bbde1f12c7adf
#
_cell.length_a   1.000
_cell.length_b   1.000
_cell.length_c   1.000
_cell.angle_alpha   90.00
_cell.angle_beta   90.00
_cell.angle_gamma   90.00
#
_symmetry.space_group_name_H-M   'P 1'
#
loop_
_entity.id
_entity.type
_entity.pdbx_description
1 polymer ?
#
loop_
_entity_poly.entity_id
_entity_poly.type
_entity_poly.pdbx_seq_one_letter_code
_entity_poly.pdbx_strand_id
1 'polypeptide(L)'
;KDALVNVVMKNLFLADASGVFVDVFAWAVNLQRKAATHAAGVIRFTKNDIDRAVTVPAGTQIQTERINGVIYTLTVVRDTVIPAGTLSMNIDVSAEQAGAGFNLAPGYYRILPVAIDGIAGVENDENWLTTPGANEESDDELRDRVRNQFNLAGAYHTDAVYRGLIAGVAGISADRIYFLHDAPRGPGTANAYILLDTGIASEPFVDAVNAF
;
A
#
# COMPACT_ATOMS: atom_id res chain seq x y z
N LYS A 1 -35.55 22.60 -1.93
CA LYS A 1 -34.75 23.45 -2.84
C LYS A 1 -33.25 23.32 -2.51
N ASP A 2 -32.87 23.43 -1.24
CA ASP A 2 -31.46 23.42 -0.83
C ASP A 2 -30.73 22.09 -1.12
N ALA A 3 -31.38 20.94 -0.89
CA ALA A 3 -30.84 19.64 -1.22
C ALA A 3 -30.62 19.45 -2.73
N LEU A 4 -31.56 19.94 -3.57
CA LEU A 4 -31.43 19.88 -5.02
C LEU A 4 -30.23 20.72 -5.50
N VAL A 5 -30.10 21.95 -5.02
CA VAL A 5 -29.01 22.85 -5.45
C VAL A 5 -27.65 22.45 -4.85
N ASN A 6 -27.62 22.15 -3.56
CA ASN A 6 -26.35 21.94 -2.85
C ASN A 6 -25.82 20.51 -2.93
N VAL A 7 -26.67 19.53 -3.21
CA VAL A 7 -26.25 18.13 -3.30
C VAL A 7 -26.36 17.63 -4.75
N VAL A 8 -27.54 17.64 -5.35
CA VAL A 8 -27.73 17.03 -6.67
C VAL A 8 -27.01 17.80 -7.76
N MET A 9 -27.21 19.13 -7.85
CA MET A 9 -26.62 19.92 -8.94
C MET A 9 -25.10 19.96 -8.90
N LYS A 10 -24.47 20.00 -7.73
CA LYS A 10 -23.01 19.94 -7.60
C LYS A 10 -22.43 18.61 -8.08
N ASN A 11 -23.18 17.54 -7.99
CA ASN A 11 -22.72 16.19 -8.31
C ASN A 11 -23.16 15.71 -9.71
N LEU A 12 -23.72 16.60 -10.55
CA LEU A 12 -24.10 16.29 -11.93
C LEU A 12 -22.89 16.14 -12.87
N PHE A 13 -21.76 16.73 -12.52
CA PHE A 13 -20.56 16.70 -13.32
C PHE A 13 -19.43 16.06 -12.53
N LEU A 14 -18.65 15.22 -13.19
CA LEU A 14 -17.50 14.54 -12.58
C LEU A 14 -16.51 15.51 -11.92
N ALA A 15 -16.33 16.70 -12.50
CA ALA A 15 -15.39 17.71 -11.99
C ALA A 15 -15.73 18.17 -10.56
N ASP A 16 -17.02 18.26 -10.23
CA ASP A 16 -17.51 18.81 -8.97
C ASP A 16 -18.09 17.73 -8.04
N ALA A 17 -18.23 16.49 -8.55
CA ALA A 17 -18.79 15.37 -7.81
C ALA A 17 -17.91 14.98 -6.60
N SER A 18 -18.54 14.52 -5.53
CA SER A 18 -17.86 14.07 -4.31
C SER A 18 -18.51 12.82 -3.72
N GLY A 19 -17.70 12.03 -2.98
CA GLY A 19 -18.14 10.82 -2.30
C GLY A 19 -18.77 9.82 -3.26
N VAL A 20 -19.91 9.28 -2.89
CA VAL A 20 -20.64 8.24 -3.66
C VAL A 20 -20.99 8.65 -5.09
N PHE A 21 -21.04 9.94 -5.39
CA PHE A 21 -21.31 10.40 -6.76
C PHE A 21 -20.11 10.19 -7.68
N VAL A 22 -18.89 10.30 -7.17
CA VAL A 22 -17.68 9.94 -7.92
C VAL A 22 -17.68 8.43 -8.19
N ASP A 23 -18.13 7.61 -7.23
CA ASP A 23 -18.24 6.17 -7.39
C ASP A 23 -19.26 5.79 -8.48
N VAL A 24 -20.35 6.55 -8.62
CA VAL A 24 -21.33 6.36 -9.72
C VAL A 24 -20.69 6.63 -11.09
N PHE A 25 -19.90 7.69 -11.21
CA PHE A 25 -19.14 7.96 -12.44
C PHE A 25 -18.11 6.88 -12.73
N ALA A 26 -17.41 6.39 -11.70
CA ALA A 26 -16.45 5.30 -11.83
C ALA A 26 -17.13 4.01 -12.30
N TRP A 27 -18.27 3.67 -11.71
CA TRP A 27 -19.07 2.51 -12.13
C TRP A 27 -19.51 2.59 -13.60
N ALA A 28 -19.88 3.78 -14.08
CA ALA A 28 -20.28 3.99 -15.48
C ALA A 28 -19.16 3.66 -16.49
N VAL A 29 -17.91 3.69 -16.07
CA VAL A 29 -16.73 3.32 -16.89
C VAL A 29 -16.06 2.02 -16.39
N ASN A 30 -16.79 1.20 -15.65
CA ASN A 30 -16.36 -0.09 -15.11
C ASN A 30 -15.14 0.01 -14.17
N LEU A 31 -15.06 1.09 -13.39
CA LEU A 31 -14.08 1.28 -12.33
C LEU A 31 -14.74 1.20 -10.95
N GLN A 32 -13.96 0.82 -9.96
CA GLN A 32 -14.33 0.86 -8.54
C GLN A 32 -13.26 1.61 -7.77
N ARG A 33 -13.65 2.29 -6.68
CA ARG A 33 -12.73 2.91 -5.74
C ARG A 33 -11.82 1.84 -5.14
N LYS A 34 -10.52 2.12 -5.10
CA LYS A 34 -9.55 1.24 -4.44
C LYS A 34 -9.76 1.34 -2.95
N ALA A 35 -10.05 0.21 -2.32
CA ALA A 35 -10.18 0.12 -0.87
C ALA A 35 -8.81 0.30 -0.18
N ALA A 36 -8.83 0.76 1.05
CA ALA A 36 -7.65 0.75 1.91
C ALA A 36 -7.14 -0.68 2.11
N THR A 37 -5.83 -0.85 2.17
CA THR A 37 -5.18 -2.15 2.38
C THR A 37 -4.32 -2.14 3.65
N HIS A 38 -4.21 -3.32 4.28
CA HIS A 38 -3.36 -3.49 5.46
C HIS A 38 -1.89 -3.64 5.05
N ALA A 39 -0.99 -3.01 5.80
CA ALA A 39 0.43 -3.33 5.72
C ALA A 39 0.66 -4.74 6.26
N ALA A 40 1.49 -5.52 5.58
CA ALA A 40 1.90 -6.83 6.04
C ALA A 40 3.43 -7.00 5.87
N GLY A 41 4.02 -7.80 6.74
CA GLY A 41 5.45 -8.00 6.73
C GLY A 41 5.91 -8.96 7.79
N VAL A 42 7.18 -8.85 8.17
CA VAL A 42 7.81 -9.71 9.16
C VAL A 42 8.46 -8.89 10.27
N ILE A 43 8.30 -9.31 11.51
CA ILE A 43 8.96 -8.73 12.68
C ILE A 43 9.93 -9.74 13.25
N ARG A 44 11.14 -9.31 13.55
CA ARG A 44 12.15 -10.12 14.23
C ARG A 44 11.81 -10.19 15.73
N PHE A 45 11.56 -11.40 16.23
CA PHE A 45 11.47 -11.71 17.64
C PHE A 45 12.78 -12.31 18.11
N THR A 46 13.31 -11.81 19.23
CA THR A 46 14.55 -12.28 19.85
C THR A 46 14.25 -12.91 21.20
N LYS A 47 14.78 -14.09 21.46
CA LYS A 47 14.61 -14.81 22.72
C LYS A 47 15.64 -14.39 23.77
N ASN A 48 15.29 -14.62 25.05
CA ASN A 48 16.22 -14.49 26.19
C ASN A 48 17.19 -15.69 26.28
N ASP A 49 16.72 -16.86 25.83
CA ASP A 49 17.43 -18.13 25.95
C ASP A 49 17.35 -18.89 24.62
N ILE A 50 18.50 -19.25 24.06
CA ILE A 50 18.62 -19.96 22.80
C ILE A 50 18.14 -21.42 22.92
N ASP A 51 18.32 -22.05 24.08
CA ASP A 51 18.08 -23.47 24.27
C ASP A 51 16.60 -23.81 24.52
N ARG A 52 15.78 -22.80 24.79
CA ARG A 52 14.34 -22.96 25.03
C ARG A 52 13.52 -22.66 23.77
N ALA A 53 12.58 -23.54 23.41
CA ALA A 53 11.56 -23.22 22.42
C ALA A 53 10.54 -22.24 23.00
N VAL A 54 10.10 -21.23 22.23
CA VAL A 54 9.11 -20.22 22.62
C VAL A 54 8.02 -20.14 21.57
N THR A 55 6.76 -20.23 21.99
CA THR A 55 5.61 -20.02 21.12
C THR A 55 5.16 -18.57 21.18
N VAL A 56 5.04 -17.93 20.02
CA VAL A 56 4.43 -16.62 19.84
C VAL A 56 3.01 -16.84 19.31
N PRO A 57 1.97 -16.53 20.09
CA PRO A 57 0.59 -16.76 19.67
C PRO A 57 0.15 -15.83 18.55
N ALA A 58 -0.75 -16.29 17.68
CA ALA A 58 -1.53 -15.43 16.81
C ALA A 58 -2.25 -14.35 17.62
N GLY A 59 -2.41 -13.17 17.06
CA GLY A 59 -3.01 -12.05 17.76
C GLY A 59 -2.07 -11.31 18.72
N THR A 60 -0.81 -11.74 18.87
CA THR A 60 0.20 -10.96 19.61
C THR A 60 0.37 -9.60 18.96
N GLN A 61 0.23 -8.54 19.76
CA GLN A 61 0.38 -7.17 19.30
C GLN A 61 1.82 -6.69 19.41
N ILE A 62 2.26 -5.98 18.40
CA ILE A 62 3.54 -5.24 18.37
C ILE A 62 3.21 -3.78 18.10
N GLN A 63 3.73 -2.87 18.90
CA GLN A 63 3.38 -1.46 18.85
C GLN A 63 4.60 -0.57 18.64
N THR A 64 4.31 0.63 18.15
CA THR A 64 5.27 1.75 18.17
C THR A 64 5.15 2.54 19.46
N GLU A 65 6.11 3.42 19.71
CA GLU A 65 5.84 4.58 20.57
C GLU A 65 4.76 5.46 19.96
N ARG A 66 4.26 6.40 20.74
CA ARG A 66 3.26 7.36 20.24
C ARG A 66 3.89 8.32 19.23
N ILE A 67 3.45 8.26 17.99
CA ILE A 67 3.90 9.12 16.89
C ILE A 67 2.76 10.09 16.56
N ASN A 68 2.96 11.38 16.78
CA ASN A 68 1.94 12.41 16.53
C ASN A 68 0.57 12.10 17.17
N GLY A 69 0.58 11.52 18.37
CA GLY A 69 -0.64 11.15 19.08
C GLY A 69 -1.20 9.76 18.77
N VAL A 70 -0.69 9.06 17.76
CA VAL A 70 -1.14 7.74 17.31
C VAL A 70 -0.15 6.65 17.72
N ILE A 71 -0.65 5.49 18.11
CA ILE A 71 0.12 4.25 18.30
C ILE A 71 -0.26 3.33 17.15
N TYR A 72 0.72 2.90 16.38
CA TYR A 72 0.53 1.94 15.30
C TYR A 72 0.75 0.53 15.84
N THR A 73 -0.20 -0.36 15.54
CA THR A 73 -0.20 -1.74 16.03
C THR A 73 -0.17 -2.73 14.87
N LEU A 74 0.77 -3.66 14.92
CA LEU A 74 0.80 -4.86 14.10
C LEU A 74 0.36 -6.05 14.93
N THR A 75 -0.20 -7.07 14.28
CA THR A 75 -0.68 -8.29 14.91
C THR A 75 -0.06 -9.51 14.25
N VAL A 76 0.43 -10.45 15.04
CA VAL A 76 0.94 -11.74 14.54
C VAL A 76 -0.18 -12.53 13.87
N VAL A 77 0.06 -13.00 12.66
CA VAL A 77 -0.97 -13.62 11.80
C VAL A 77 -1.31 -15.03 12.25
N ARG A 78 -0.32 -15.81 12.74
CA ARG A 78 -0.49 -17.22 13.11
C ARG A 78 0.40 -17.60 14.28
N ASP A 79 0.01 -18.64 15.02
CA ASP A 79 0.88 -19.22 16.03
C ASP A 79 2.21 -19.66 15.42
N THR A 80 3.30 -19.20 16.00
CA THR A 80 4.65 -19.48 15.49
C THR A 80 5.55 -19.91 16.62
N VAL A 81 6.25 -21.03 16.44
CA VAL A 81 7.21 -21.54 17.40
C VAL A 81 8.63 -21.16 16.96
N ILE A 82 9.35 -20.45 17.81
CA ILE A 82 10.79 -20.23 17.67
C ILE A 82 11.49 -21.42 18.32
N PRO A 83 12.14 -22.32 17.56
CA PRO A 83 12.68 -23.56 18.09
C PRO A 83 13.90 -23.33 18.99
N ALA A 84 14.24 -24.32 19.81
CA ALA A 84 15.52 -24.36 20.50
C ALA A 84 16.66 -24.34 19.48
N GLY A 85 17.78 -23.71 19.84
CA GLY A 85 18.92 -23.50 18.94
C GLY A 85 18.82 -22.26 18.04
N THR A 86 17.65 -21.59 18.00
CA THR A 86 17.45 -20.35 17.25
C THR A 86 17.26 -19.19 18.23
N LEU A 87 18.10 -18.15 18.17
CA LEU A 87 18.02 -16.99 19.06
C LEU A 87 16.95 -16.00 18.61
N SER A 88 16.83 -15.78 17.30
CA SER A 88 15.86 -14.83 16.72
C SER A 88 15.21 -15.41 15.47
N MET A 89 13.96 -15.00 15.21
CA MET A 89 13.19 -15.47 14.07
C MET A 89 12.26 -14.35 13.58
N ASN A 90 12.09 -14.25 12.26
CA ASN A 90 11.13 -13.37 11.63
C ASN A 90 9.75 -14.04 11.64
N ILE A 91 8.75 -13.31 12.12
CA ILE A 91 7.36 -13.80 12.27
C ILE A 91 6.42 -12.89 11.48
N ASP A 92 5.51 -13.50 10.74
CA ASP A 92 4.55 -12.81 9.88
C ASP A 92 3.57 -11.97 10.72
N VAL A 93 3.41 -10.71 10.31
CA VAL A 93 2.51 -9.76 10.94
C VAL A 93 1.67 -9.00 9.91
N SER A 94 0.52 -8.51 10.35
CA SER A 94 -0.35 -7.62 9.59
C SER A 94 -0.75 -6.42 10.43
N ALA A 95 -0.92 -5.27 9.82
CA ALA A 95 -1.42 -4.09 10.49
C ALA A 95 -2.85 -4.32 11.00
N GLU A 96 -3.16 -3.80 12.18
CA GLU A 96 -4.50 -3.88 12.79
C GLU A 96 -5.54 -3.12 11.97
N GLN A 97 -5.11 -2.03 11.33
CA GLN A 97 -5.95 -1.21 10.45
C GLN A 97 -5.30 -1.05 9.07
N ALA A 98 -6.14 -0.84 8.06
CA ALA A 98 -5.67 -0.49 6.73
C ALA A 98 -5.16 0.97 6.71
N GLY A 99 -4.19 1.24 5.88
CA GLY A 99 -3.66 2.58 5.66
C GLY A 99 -2.14 2.63 5.48
N ALA A 100 -1.70 3.64 4.75
CA ALA A 100 -0.28 3.88 4.47
C ALA A 100 0.52 4.31 5.71
N GLY A 101 -0.14 4.79 6.77
CA GLY A 101 0.51 5.20 8.02
C GLY A 101 1.25 4.06 8.74
N PHE A 102 0.91 2.80 8.44
CA PHE A 102 1.57 1.62 9.01
C PHE A 102 2.89 1.26 8.31
N ASN A 103 3.23 1.86 7.17
CA ASN A 103 4.47 1.63 6.42
C ASN A 103 5.65 2.36 7.05
N LEU A 104 5.94 2.07 8.30
CA LEU A 104 6.95 2.78 9.07
C LEU A 104 8.36 2.26 8.77
N ALA A 105 9.34 3.13 8.94
CA ALA A 105 10.75 2.81 8.80
C ALA A 105 11.22 1.75 9.82
N PRO A 106 12.38 1.10 9.61
CA PRO A 106 12.96 0.16 10.57
C PRO A 106 13.11 0.76 11.97
N GLY A 107 12.96 -0.09 13.00
CA GLY A 107 13.13 0.28 14.41
C GLY A 107 11.93 0.95 15.08
N TYR A 108 10.84 1.22 14.37
CA TYR A 108 9.64 1.82 14.97
C TYR A 108 8.77 0.81 15.72
N TYR A 109 8.61 -0.41 15.21
CA TYR A 109 7.85 -1.48 15.84
C TYR A 109 8.73 -2.27 16.79
N ARG A 110 8.76 -1.87 18.07
CA ARG A 110 9.69 -2.43 19.06
C ARG A 110 9.06 -2.69 20.45
N ILE A 111 7.76 -2.47 20.60
CA ILE A 111 7.07 -2.59 21.88
C ILE A 111 6.15 -3.81 21.84
N LEU A 112 6.32 -4.71 22.81
CA LEU A 112 5.33 -5.72 23.15
C LEU A 112 4.49 -5.21 24.33
N PRO A 113 3.21 -4.80 24.11
CA PRO A 113 2.36 -4.31 25.20
C PRO A 113 2.06 -5.39 26.22
N VAL A 114 2.06 -6.65 25.78
CA VAL A 114 1.95 -7.84 26.62
C VAL A 114 3.22 -8.67 26.46
N ALA A 115 4.00 -8.78 27.51
CA ALA A 115 5.25 -9.55 27.48
C ALA A 115 4.97 -11.04 27.25
N ILE A 116 5.80 -11.66 26.41
CA ILE A 116 5.77 -13.11 26.18
C ILE A 116 6.96 -13.70 26.94
N ASP A 117 6.69 -14.73 27.75
CA ASP A 117 7.74 -15.42 28.50
C ASP A 117 8.77 -16.04 27.54
N GLY A 118 10.03 -15.69 27.75
CA GLY A 118 11.14 -16.13 26.90
C GLY A 118 11.46 -15.21 25.71
N ILE A 119 10.71 -14.14 25.46
CA ILE A 119 11.06 -13.13 24.44
C ILE A 119 11.76 -11.94 25.10
N ALA A 120 12.94 -11.60 24.59
CA ALA A 120 13.73 -10.44 25.01
C ALA A 120 13.26 -9.13 24.37
N GLY A 121 12.82 -9.19 23.12
CA GLY A 121 12.37 -8.02 22.38
C GLY A 121 11.94 -8.35 20.97
N VAL A 122 11.39 -7.31 20.32
CA VAL A 122 10.92 -7.35 18.92
C VAL A 122 11.40 -6.11 18.21
N GLU A 123 11.65 -6.23 16.91
CA GLU A 123 12.07 -5.10 16.08
C GLU A 123 11.71 -5.35 14.61
N ASN A 124 11.34 -4.32 13.88
CA ASN A 124 11.22 -4.36 12.42
C ASN A 124 12.54 -3.95 11.77
N ASP A 125 13.09 -4.85 10.97
CA ASP A 125 14.34 -4.64 10.22
C ASP A 125 14.11 -3.84 8.92
N GLU A 126 15.19 -3.57 8.15
CA GLU A 126 15.13 -2.76 6.92
C GLU A 126 14.15 -3.30 5.87
N ASN A 127 14.01 -4.61 5.74
CA ASN A 127 13.14 -5.26 4.76
C ASN A 127 11.92 -5.94 5.39
N TRP A 128 11.41 -5.38 6.50
CA TRP A 128 10.29 -5.97 7.23
C TRP A 128 8.98 -5.97 6.43
N LEU A 129 8.74 -4.91 5.62
CA LEU A 129 7.49 -4.64 4.92
C LEU A 129 7.46 -5.43 3.59
N THR A 130 6.62 -6.45 3.52
CA THR A 130 6.43 -7.27 2.31
C THR A 130 5.29 -6.77 1.44
N THR A 131 4.23 -6.24 2.08
CA THR A 131 3.08 -5.66 1.40
C THR A 131 2.78 -4.30 2.03
N PRO A 132 2.97 -3.19 1.31
CA PRO A 132 2.62 -1.87 1.82
C PRO A 132 1.12 -1.72 2.07
N GLY A 133 0.77 -1.09 3.19
CA GLY A 133 -0.58 -0.62 3.42
C GLY A 133 -0.87 0.61 2.55
N ALA A 134 -2.11 0.76 2.14
CA ALA A 134 -2.58 1.91 1.37
C ALA A 134 -3.84 2.49 1.98
N ASN A 135 -4.01 3.79 1.84
CA ASN A 135 -5.26 4.46 2.18
C ASN A 135 -6.32 4.14 1.13
N GLU A 136 -7.58 4.32 1.49
CA GLU A 136 -8.66 4.35 0.51
C GLU A 136 -8.39 5.46 -0.51
N GLU A 137 -8.64 5.15 -1.77
CA GLU A 137 -8.50 6.10 -2.88
C GLU A 137 -9.37 7.33 -2.65
N SER A 138 -8.77 8.49 -2.74
CA SER A 138 -9.49 9.78 -2.60
C SER A 138 -10.42 10.04 -3.79
N ASP A 139 -11.37 10.98 -3.62
CA ASP A 139 -12.24 11.42 -4.71
C ASP A 139 -11.45 11.98 -5.89
N ASP A 140 -10.36 12.69 -5.62
CA ASP A 140 -9.53 13.30 -6.67
C ASP A 140 -8.79 12.23 -7.49
N GLU A 141 -8.18 11.24 -6.82
CA GLU A 141 -7.50 10.12 -7.48
C GLU A 141 -8.47 9.28 -8.32
N LEU A 142 -9.65 8.95 -7.77
CA LEU A 142 -10.67 8.22 -8.49
C LEU A 142 -11.20 9.03 -9.69
N ARG A 143 -11.41 10.34 -9.52
CA ARG A 143 -11.82 11.25 -10.59
C ARG A 143 -10.83 11.27 -11.74
N ASP A 144 -9.52 11.31 -11.43
CA ASP A 144 -8.46 11.27 -12.43
C ASP A 144 -8.41 9.93 -13.15
N ARG A 145 -8.62 8.81 -12.45
CA ARG A 145 -8.76 7.48 -13.08
C ARG A 145 -9.96 7.41 -14.01
N VAL A 146 -11.11 7.95 -13.61
CA VAL A 146 -12.32 8.02 -14.46
C VAL A 146 -12.05 8.82 -15.72
N ARG A 147 -11.40 9.99 -15.60
CA ARG A 147 -11.00 10.81 -16.76
C ARG A 147 -10.05 10.05 -17.69
N ASN A 148 -9.05 9.38 -17.14
CA ASN A 148 -8.11 8.61 -17.91
C ASN A 148 -8.78 7.43 -18.63
N GLN A 149 -9.79 6.79 -18.02
CA GLN A 149 -10.53 5.71 -18.63
C GLN A 149 -11.27 6.15 -19.92
N PHE A 150 -11.79 7.37 -19.97
CA PHE A 150 -12.35 7.92 -21.21
C PHE A 150 -11.29 8.08 -22.30
N ASN A 151 -10.05 8.38 -21.94
CA ASN A 151 -8.94 8.49 -22.87
C ASN A 151 -8.45 7.12 -23.38
N LEU A 152 -8.63 6.06 -22.58
CA LEU A 152 -8.30 4.67 -22.95
C LEU A 152 -9.25 4.09 -24.01
N ALA A 153 -10.47 4.64 -24.15
CA ALA A 153 -11.43 4.20 -25.15
C ALA A 153 -11.01 4.54 -26.62
N GLY A 154 -9.94 5.32 -26.79
CA GLY A 154 -9.32 5.57 -28.09
C GLY A 154 -8.25 4.52 -28.41
N ALA A 155 -8.30 3.93 -29.59
CA ALA A 155 -7.36 2.90 -30.07
C ALA A 155 -5.92 3.44 -30.34
N TYR A 156 -5.52 4.52 -29.68
CA TYR A 156 -4.23 5.17 -29.87
C TYR A 156 -3.31 4.89 -28.69
N HIS A 157 -2.09 4.47 -28.99
CA HIS A 157 -1.00 4.27 -28.02
C HIS A 157 -0.47 5.64 -27.55
N THR A 158 -1.19 6.30 -26.68
CA THR A 158 -0.81 7.58 -26.07
C THR A 158 -0.22 7.37 -24.67
N ASP A 159 0.55 8.33 -24.17
CA ASP A 159 1.07 8.35 -22.80
C ASP A 159 -0.04 8.14 -21.75
N ALA A 160 -1.23 8.70 -22.01
CA ALA A 160 -2.38 8.56 -21.10
C ALA A 160 -2.83 7.10 -20.95
N VAL A 161 -2.82 6.34 -22.06
CA VAL A 161 -3.13 4.89 -22.05
C VAL A 161 -2.12 4.14 -21.21
N TYR A 162 -0.82 4.32 -21.49
CA TYR A 162 0.24 3.63 -20.75
C TYR A 162 0.29 4.05 -19.27
N ARG A 163 0.07 5.35 -18.94
CA ARG A 163 -0.07 5.80 -17.56
C ARG A 163 -1.21 5.09 -16.84
N GLY A 164 -2.37 4.99 -17.48
CA GLY A 164 -3.54 4.31 -16.92
C GLY A 164 -3.27 2.83 -16.64
N LEU A 165 -2.62 2.14 -17.58
CA LEU A 165 -2.24 0.73 -17.43
C LEU A 165 -1.25 0.55 -16.27
N ILE A 166 -0.15 1.29 -16.25
CA ILE A 166 0.87 1.21 -15.20
C ILE A 166 0.29 1.56 -13.84
N ALA A 167 -0.52 2.62 -13.75
CA ALA A 167 -1.21 3.00 -12.52
C ALA A 167 -2.16 1.90 -12.01
N GLY A 168 -2.79 1.16 -12.94
CA GLY A 168 -3.67 0.02 -12.64
C GLY A 168 -2.93 -1.17 -12.02
N VAL A 169 -1.74 -1.50 -12.55
CA VAL A 169 -0.93 -2.63 -12.06
C VAL A 169 -0.41 -2.39 -10.65
N ALA A 170 0.03 -1.19 -10.36
CA ALA A 170 0.85 -0.92 -9.19
C ALA A 170 0.16 -0.11 -8.09
N GLY A 171 -1.09 0.28 -8.28
CA GLY A 171 -1.77 1.13 -7.30
C GLY A 171 -1.15 2.51 -7.12
N ILE A 172 -0.43 3.00 -8.14
CA ILE A 172 0.26 4.28 -8.14
C ILE A 172 -0.64 5.33 -8.78
N SER A 173 -0.51 6.57 -8.34
CA SER A 173 -1.17 7.70 -8.98
C SER A 173 -0.55 8.00 -10.36
N ALA A 174 -1.38 8.26 -11.37
CA ALA A 174 -0.95 8.47 -12.75
C ALA A 174 -0.06 9.71 -12.94
N ASP A 175 -0.16 10.71 -12.04
CA ASP A 175 0.67 11.90 -12.01
C ASP A 175 2.13 11.64 -11.63
N ARG A 176 2.44 10.46 -11.11
CA ARG A 176 3.78 10.02 -10.73
C ARG A 176 4.48 9.18 -11.78
N ILE A 177 3.90 9.07 -12.97
CA ILE A 177 4.44 8.30 -14.10
C ILE A 177 4.84 9.28 -15.19
N TYR A 178 6.12 9.28 -15.53
CA TYR A 178 6.73 10.17 -16.52
C TYR A 178 7.33 9.34 -17.65
N PHE A 179 7.17 9.79 -18.89
CA PHE A 179 7.76 9.14 -20.05
C PHE A 179 8.90 9.97 -20.65
N LEU A 180 9.98 9.29 -21.00
CA LEU A 180 11.06 9.84 -21.81
C LEU A 180 11.01 9.18 -23.20
N HIS A 181 10.72 10.01 -24.22
CA HIS A 181 10.50 9.57 -25.61
C HIS A 181 11.77 9.73 -26.45
N ASP A 182 12.90 9.27 -25.95
CA ASP A 182 14.20 9.33 -26.60
C ASP A 182 14.53 8.07 -27.44
N ALA A 183 13.54 7.19 -27.64
CA ALA A 183 13.66 5.91 -28.33
C ALA A 183 14.86 5.06 -27.85
N PRO A 184 15.01 4.79 -26.55
CA PRO A 184 16.23 4.22 -25.95
C PRO A 184 16.57 2.83 -26.49
N ARG A 185 15.62 2.12 -27.07
CA ARG A 185 15.77 0.77 -27.66
C ARG A 185 15.37 0.74 -29.14
N GLY A 186 15.30 1.91 -29.80
CA GLY A 186 14.89 2.06 -31.19
C GLY A 186 13.50 2.70 -31.35
N PRO A 187 13.07 2.98 -32.59
CA PRO A 187 11.81 3.65 -32.89
C PRO A 187 10.60 2.94 -32.23
N GLY A 188 9.71 3.74 -31.63
CA GLY A 188 8.51 3.24 -30.95
C GLY A 188 8.74 2.81 -29.50
N THR A 189 9.91 3.08 -28.92
CA THR A 189 10.21 2.77 -27.51
C THR A 189 10.32 4.04 -26.66
N ALA A 190 9.92 3.93 -25.40
CA ALA A 190 10.05 4.97 -24.38
C ALA A 190 10.44 4.34 -23.03
N ASN A 191 11.02 5.12 -22.15
CA ASN A 191 11.20 4.74 -20.76
C ASN A 191 10.09 5.35 -19.91
N ALA A 192 9.50 4.55 -19.03
CA ALA A 192 8.60 5.02 -17.99
C ALA A 192 9.38 5.19 -16.67
N TYR A 193 9.32 6.37 -16.08
CA TYR A 193 9.87 6.67 -14.76
C TYR A 193 8.73 6.76 -13.77
N ILE A 194 8.79 5.97 -12.73
CA ILE A 194 7.74 5.86 -11.70
C ILE A 194 8.31 6.39 -10.39
N LEU A 195 7.67 7.42 -9.83
CA LEU A 195 8.02 7.98 -8.53
C LEU A 195 7.16 7.35 -7.43
N LEU A 196 7.80 6.65 -6.50
CA LEU A 196 7.14 6.10 -5.33
C LEU A 196 7.33 7.01 -4.12
N ASP A 197 6.35 7.07 -3.23
CA ASP A 197 6.45 7.78 -1.95
C ASP A 197 7.55 7.21 -1.06
N THR A 198 7.86 5.94 -1.25
CA THR A 198 8.86 5.19 -0.46
C THR A 198 10.26 5.19 -1.07
N GLY A 199 10.51 5.94 -2.16
CA GLY A 199 11.80 6.01 -2.82
C GLY A 199 11.90 5.15 -4.09
N ILE A 200 12.95 4.32 -4.20
CA ILE A 200 13.23 3.52 -5.41
C ILE A 200 12.29 2.31 -5.49
N ALA A 201 11.75 2.06 -6.68
CA ALA A 201 10.92 0.88 -6.94
C ALA A 201 11.74 -0.41 -6.73
N SER A 202 11.15 -1.41 -6.07
CA SER A 202 11.76 -2.73 -5.92
C SER A 202 11.81 -3.49 -7.26
N GLU A 203 12.81 -4.37 -7.44
CA GLU A 203 12.89 -5.21 -8.66
C GLU A 203 11.58 -5.97 -8.95
N PRO A 204 10.94 -6.66 -7.98
CA PRO A 204 9.67 -7.35 -8.24
C PRO A 204 8.55 -6.45 -8.74
N PHE A 205 8.54 -5.18 -8.33
CA PHE A 205 7.59 -4.20 -8.82
C PHE A 205 7.85 -3.82 -10.28
N VAL A 206 9.12 -3.56 -10.62
CA VAL A 206 9.55 -3.25 -11.99
C VAL A 206 9.25 -4.41 -12.93
N ASP A 207 9.51 -5.64 -12.48
CA ASP A 207 9.22 -6.86 -13.23
C ASP A 207 7.73 -7.05 -13.48
N ALA A 208 6.88 -6.79 -12.48
CA ALA A 208 5.42 -6.87 -12.62
C ALA A 208 4.89 -5.85 -13.65
N VAL A 209 5.45 -4.64 -13.69
CA VAL A 209 5.08 -3.60 -14.67
C VAL A 209 5.59 -3.96 -16.06
N ASN A 210 6.78 -4.56 -16.18
CA ASN A 210 7.36 -4.96 -17.47
C ASN A 210 6.70 -6.22 -18.06
N ALA A 211 6.09 -7.06 -17.23
CA ALA A 211 5.41 -8.29 -17.67
C ALA A 211 3.98 -8.06 -18.19
N PHE A 212 3.44 -6.86 -17.97
CA PHE A 212 2.11 -6.45 -18.38
C PHE A 212 2.14 -5.82 -19.78
#